data_662d1747f1026477c2bd70d4392523a3
#
_entry.id   662d1747f1026477c2bd70d4392523a3
#
_cell.length_a   1.000
_cell.length_b   1.000
_cell.length_c   1.000
_cell.angle_alpha   90.00
_cell.angle_beta   90.00
_cell.angle_gamma   90.00
#
_symmetry.space_group_name_H-M   'P 1'
#
loop_
_entity.id
_entity.type
_entity.pdbx_description
1 polymer ?
#
loop_
_entity_poly.entity_id
_entity_poly.type
_entity_poly.pdbx_seq_one_letter_code
_entity_poly.pdbx_strand_id
1 'polypeptide(L)'
;MKQAYRILYYVLSLEVLIQAAMIAWWGFGVTTYADDHGSISHGKLEDGGFGGSAGLSIHAVNGFMIIPVIALALLVVAFLAKVPGGVRLAAITFGLVVVQAFVLPALSEKAPAVGMLHGAVALAILGICIAAPRMARDADAGPAATA
;
A
#
# COMPACT_ATOMS: atom_id res chain seq x y z
N MET A 1 -8.46 -19.57 10.28
CA MET A 1 -8.39 -18.72 9.08
C MET A 1 -8.86 -17.28 9.30
N LYS A 2 -9.92 -16.98 10.09
CA LYS A 2 -10.33 -15.59 10.38
C LYS A 2 -9.24 -14.74 11.03
N GLN A 3 -8.44 -15.32 11.94
CA GLN A 3 -7.28 -14.62 12.52
C GLN A 3 -6.22 -14.27 11.47
N ALA A 4 -5.87 -15.21 10.58
CA ALA A 4 -4.92 -14.94 9.48
C ALA A 4 -5.43 -13.82 8.54
N TYR A 5 -6.72 -13.83 8.20
CA TYR A 5 -7.37 -12.77 7.45
C TYR A 5 -7.18 -11.40 8.10
N ARG A 6 -7.41 -11.28 9.42
CA ARG A 6 -7.22 -10.03 10.16
C ARG A 6 -5.75 -9.59 10.19
N ILE A 7 -4.83 -10.54 10.44
CA ILE A 7 -3.40 -10.26 10.48
C ILE A 7 -2.91 -9.73 9.14
N LEU A 8 -3.30 -10.37 8.02
CA LEU A 8 -2.88 -9.92 6.69
C LEU A 8 -3.37 -8.51 6.36
N TYR A 9 -4.57 -8.12 6.78
CA TYR A 9 -5.03 -6.73 6.64
C TYR A 9 -4.21 -5.76 7.48
N TYR A 10 -3.83 -6.12 8.72
CA TYR A 10 -2.96 -5.26 9.54
C TYR A 10 -1.55 -5.16 8.96
N VAL A 11 -1.00 -6.27 8.45
CA VAL A 11 0.30 -6.25 7.76
C VAL A 11 0.23 -5.35 6.52
N LEU A 12 -0.81 -5.48 5.71
CA LEU A 12 -1.01 -4.63 4.53
C LEU A 12 -1.17 -3.14 4.91
N SER A 13 -1.86 -2.83 6.02
CA SER A 13 -1.94 -1.44 6.53
C SER A 13 -0.57 -0.88 6.87
N LEU A 14 0.25 -1.69 7.56
CA LEU A 14 1.61 -1.30 7.94
C LEU A 14 2.48 -1.06 6.70
N GLU A 15 2.37 -1.92 5.70
CA GLU A 15 3.11 -1.78 4.45
C GLU A 15 2.74 -0.49 3.70
N VAL A 16 1.46 -0.11 3.67
CA VAL A 16 1.02 1.17 3.08
C VAL A 16 1.63 2.36 3.84
N LEU A 17 1.74 2.30 5.17
CA LEU A 17 2.39 3.35 5.96
C LEU A 17 3.90 3.40 5.68
N ILE A 18 4.56 2.25 5.57
CA ILE A 18 5.98 2.16 5.19
C ILE A 18 6.17 2.78 3.79
N GLN A 19 5.29 2.50 2.84
CA GLN A 19 5.33 3.09 1.50
C GLN A 19 5.30 4.62 1.53
N ALA A 20 4.38 5.19 2.32
CA ALA A 20 4.27 6.63 2.49
C ALA A 20 5.52 7.23 3.15
N ALA A 21 6.07 6.55 4.15
CA ALA A 21 7.29 7.00 4.84
C ALA A 21 8.52 6.97 3.90
N MET A 22 8.67 5.91 3.09
CA MET A 22 9.81 5.76 2.20
C MET A 22 9.81 6.78 1.06
N ILE A 23 8.65 7.05 0.45
CA ILE A 23 8.58 8.07 -0.60
C ILE A 23 8.74 9.49 -0.04
N ALA A 24 8.26 9.75 1.18
CA ALA A 24 8.49 11.02 1.85
C ALA A 24 9.98 11.21 2.17
N TRP A 25 10.65 10.19 2.70
CA TRP A 25 12.07 10.24 2.99
C TRP A 25 12.91 10.52 1.73
N TRP A 26 12.59 9.88 0.61
CA TRP A 26 13.20 10.18 -0.66
C TRP A 26 12.94 11.64 -1.11
N GLY A 27 11.69 12.09 -1.04
CA GLY A 27 11.30 13.45 -1.46
C GLY A 27 12.01 14.54 -0.65
N PHE A 28 12.08 14.40 0.67
CA PHE A 28 12.84 15.32 1.53
C PHE A 28 14.35 15.26 1.25
N GLY A 29 14.89 14.08 0.94
CA GLY A 29 16.28 13.95 0.54
C GLY A 29 16.61 14.70 -0.75
N VAL A 30 15.73 14.61 -1.76
CA VAL A 30 15.86 15.35 -3.03
C VAL A 30 15.82 16.87 -2.79
N THR A 31 14.85 17.36 -2.00
CA THR A 31 14.73 18.79 -1.71
C THR A 31 15.93 19.32 -0.92
N THR A 32 16.37 18.64 0.13
CA THR A 32 17.55 19.02 0.90
C THR A 32 18.80 19.07 0.04
N TYR A 33 19.01 18.04 -0.80
CA TYR A 33 20.17 18.04 -1.70
C TYR A 33 20.13 19.19 -2.70
N ALA A 34 18.95 19.50 -3.26
CA ALA A 34 18.79 20.61 -4.20
C ALA A 34 19.02 21.98 -3.52
N ASP A 35 18.57 22.15 -2.27
CA ASP A 35 18.78 23.36 -1.49
C ASP A 35 20.29 23.60 -1.22
N ASP A 36 21.03 22.54 -0.87
CA ASP A 36 22.47 22.62 -0.57
C ASP A 36 23.34 22.82 -1.81
N HIS A 37 22.92 22.34 -2.99
CA HIS A 37 23.73 22.32 -4.22
C HIS A 37 23.12 23.13 -5.38
N GLY A 38 22.00 23.80 -5.17
CA GLY A 38 21.27 24.60 -6.17
C GLY A 38 20.43 23.80 -7.14
N SER A 39 20.71 22.49 -7.34
CA SER A 39 19.93 21.59 -8.20
C SER A 39 20.33 20.14 -7.98
N ILE A 40 19.48 19.21 -8.45
CA ILE A 40 19.83 17.80 -8.53
C ILE A 40 19.75 17.33 -9.98
N SER A 41 20.81 16.70 -10.48
CA SER A 41 20.84 16.17 -11.85
C SER A 41 20.11 14.82 -11.94
N HIS A 42 19.70 14.45 -13.16
CA HIS A 42 19.09 13.14 -13.42
C HIS A 42 20.03 11.99 -13.03
N GLY A 43 21.31 12.05 -13.41
CA GLY A 43 22.29 11.05 -13.01
C GLY A 43 22.44 10.95 -11.49
N LYS A 44 22.36 12.06 -10.75
CA LYS A 44 22.40 12.02 -9.28
C LYS A 44 21.18 11.37 -8.66
N LEU A 45 20.01 11.52 -9.30
CA LEU A 45 18.79 10.82 -8.87
C LEU A 45 18.89 9.30 -9.09
N GLU A 46 19.50 8.87 -10.21
CA GLU A 46 19.72 7.46 -10.54
C GLU A 46 20.81 6.82 -9.67
N ASP A 47 21.97 7.48 -9.55
CA ASP A 47 23.12 6.97 -8.79
C ASP A 47 22.87 7.00 -7.26
N GLY A 48 21.98 7.87 -6.79
CA GLY A 48 21.72 8.07 -5.37
C GLY A 48 22.87 8.77 -4.64
N GLY A 49 23.21 8.31 -3.44
CA GLY A 49 24.30 8.86 -2.63
C GLY A 49 24.00 10.24 -2.04
N PHE A 50 22.72 10.53 -1.78
CA PHE A 50 22.23 11.64 -0.96
C PHE A 50 21.31 11.11 0.14
N GLY A 51 21.07 11.91 1.16
CA GLY A 51 20.20 11.52 2.27
C GLY A 51 18.79 11.17 1.75
N GLY A 52 18.30 9.99 2.07
CA GLY A 52 16.99 9.51 1.63
C GLY A 52 16.95 8.81 0.26
N SER A 53 18.07 8.72 -0.47
CA SER A 53 18.12 8.10 -1.81
C SER A 53 17.59 6.65 -1.84
N ALA A 54 17.82 5.88 -0.78
CA ALA A 54 17.31 4.52 -0.65
C ALA A 54 15.78 4.44 -0.55
N GLY A 55 15.11 5.52 -0.17
CA GLY A 55 13.65 5.54 0.01
C GLY A 55 12.89 5.15 -1.24
N LEU A 56 13.30 5.63 -2.43
CA LEU A 56 12.67 5.29 -3.70
C LEU A 56 12.83 3.80 -4.04
N SER A 57 14.02 3.24 -3.85
CA SER A 57 14.27 1.81 -4.13
C SER A 57 13.48 0.90 -3.20
N ILE A 58 13.41 1.24 -1.89
CA ILE A 58 12.62 0.50 -0.93
C ILE A 58 11.12 0.60 -1.28
N HIS A 59 10.64 1.81 -1.62
CA HIS A 59 9.27 2.03 -2.06
C HIS A 59 8.94 1.18 -3.30
N ALA A 60 9.82 1.17 -4.30
CA ALA A 60 9.61 0.40 -5.53
C ALA A 60 9.58 -1.11 -5.27
N VAL A 61 10.60 -1.67 -4.60
CA VAL A 61 10.66 -3.12 -4.32
C VAL A 61 9.46 -3.57 -3.49
N ASN A 62 9.14 -2.84 -2.43
CA ASN A 62 8.02 -3.17 -1.58
C ASN A 62 6.68 -3.04 -2.34
N GLY A 63 6.50 -1.97 -3.11
CA GLY A 63 5.28 -1.70 -3.88
C GLY A 63 5.04 -2.68 -5.02
N PHE A 64 6.08 -3.08 -5.75
CA PHE A 64 5.95 -3.99 -6.89
C PHE A 64 5.97 -5.48 -6.52
N MET A 65 6.56 -5.86 -5.39
CA MET A 65 6.75 -7.27 -5.05
C MET A 65 6.03 -7.65 -3.75
N ILE A 66 6.34 -7.00 -2.63
CA ILE A 66 5.90 -7.46 -1.32
C ILE A 66 4.40 -7.23 -1.13
N ILE A 67 3.92 -6.02 -1.37
CA ILE A 67 2.50 -5.66 -1.20
C ILE A 67 1.57 -6.49 -2.10
N PRO A 68 1.84 -6.68 -3.42
CA PRO A 68 1.03 -7.56 -4.27
C PRO A 68 0.99 -9.01 -3.79
N VAL A 69 2.12 -9.55 -3.29
CA VAL A 69 2.17 -10.91 -2.75
C VAL A 69 1.32 -11.03 -1.48
N ILE A 70 1.40 -10.06 -0.56
CA ILE A 70 0.56 -10.03 0.65
C ILE A 70 -0.93 -9.92 0.27
N ALA A 71 -1.28 -9.07 -0.68
CA ALA A 71 -2.65 -8.89 -1.13
C ALA A 71 -3.22 -10.15 -1.81
N LEU A 72 -2.38 -10.86 -2.58
CA LEU A 72 -2.74 -12.16 -3.15
C LEU A 72 -2.95 -13.22 -2.06
N ALA A 73 -2.03 -13.30 -1.09
CA ALA A 73 -2.17 -14.21 0.05
C ALA A 73 -3.45 -13.91 0.87
N LEU A 74 -3.76 -12.63 1.07
CA LEU A 74 -5.01 -12.19 1.70
C LEU A 74 -6.24 -12.68 0.92
N LEU A 75 -6.24 -12.55 -0.41
CA LEU A 75 -7.33 -13.03 -1.25
C LEU A 75 -7.50 -14.56 -1.11
N VAL A 76 -6.43 -15.33 -1.14
CA VAL A 76 -6.47 -16.79 -0.93
C VAL A 76 -7.01 -17.14 0.45
N VAL A 77 -6.53 -16.48 1.49
CA VAL A 77 -6.99 -16.71 2.88
C VAL A 77 -8.46 -16.33 3.05
N ALA A 78 -8.95 -15.31 2.33
CA ALA A 78 -10.35 -14.89 2.40
C ALA A 78 -11.33 -15.99 2.00
N PHE A 79 -11.01 -16.83 0.99
CA PHE A 79 -11.82 -17.99 0.62
C PHE A 79 -11.94 -19.02 1.76
N LEU A 80 -10.89 -19.14 2.57
CA LEU A 80 -10.82 -20.11 3.67
C LEU A 80 -11.37 -19.54 4.99
N ALA A 81 -11.40 -18.22 5.13
CA ALA A 81 -11.76 -17.55 6.38
C ALA A 81 -13.27 -17.54 6.65
N LYS A 82 -14.11 -17.73 5.60
CA LYS A 82 -15.58 -17.75 5.70
C LYS A 82 -16.16 -16.51 6.40
N VAL A 83 -15.52 -15.34 6.18
CA VAL A 83 -16.03 -14.05 6.66
C VAL A 83 -17.09 -13.55 5.68
N PRO A 84 -18.31 -13.21 6.13
CA PRO A 84 -19.34 -12.66 5.25
C PRO A 84 -18.83 -11.42 4.50
N GLY A 85 -18.91 -11.42 3.16
CA GLY A 85 -18.37 -10.35 2.32
C GLY A 85 -16.84 -10.29 2.23
N GLY A 86 -16.10 -11.11 2.96
CA GLY A 86 -14.65 -11.07 3.08
C GLY A 86 -13.93 -11.33 1.77
N VAL A 87 -14.39 -12.27 0.96
CA VAL A 87 -13.81 -12.55 -0.38
C VAL A 87 -13.96 -11.35 -1.31
N ARG A 88 -15.18 -10.75 -1.34
CA ARG A 88 -15.42 -9.56 -2.17
C ARG A 88 -14.49 -8.42 -1.78
N LEU A 89 -14.32 -8.18 -0.49
CA LEU A 89 -13.49 -7.09 0.01
C LEU A 89 -12.00 -7.37 -0.28
N ALA A 90 -11.53 -8.60 -0.11
CA ALA A 90 -10.17 -8.99 -0.45
C ALA A 90 -9.91 -8.88 -1.96
N ALA A 91 -10.87 -9.22 -2.81
CA ALA A 91 -10.76 -9.06 -4.26
C ALA A 91 -10.69 -7.59 -4.68
N ILE A 92 -11.49 -6.71 -4.05
CA ILE A 92 -11.40 -5.26 -4.26
C ILE A 92 -10.03 -4.75 -3.82
N THR A 93 -9.55 -5.14 -2.64
CA THR A 93 -8.23 -4.75 -2.13
C THR A 93 -7.11 -5.19 -3.08
N PHE A 94 -7.14 -6.44 -3.55
CA PHE A 94 -6.17 -6.95 -4.51
C PHE A 94 -6.21 -6.18 -5.84
N GLY A 95 -7.40 -5.93 -6.38
CA GLY A 95 -7.56 -5.13 -7.60
C GLY A 95 -7.02 -3.70 -7.46
N LEU A 96 -7.29 -3.04 -6.33
CA LEU A 96 -6.73 -1.72 -6.04
C LEU A 96 -5.20 -1.76 -5.91
N VAL A 97 -4.63 -2.80 -5.29
CA VAL A 97 -3.18 -2.99 -5.21
C VAL A 97 -2.57 -3.17 -6.60
N VAL A 98 -3.20 -3.95 -7.49
CA VAL A 98 -2.72 -4.11 -8.87
C VAL A 98 -2.74 -2.78 -9.62
N VAL A 99 -3.83 -2.02 -9.53
CA VAL A 99 -3.93 -0.68 -10.14
C VAL A 99 -2.87 0.25 -9.56
N GLN A 100 -2.70 0.25 -8.25
CA GLN A 100 -1.74 1.07 -7.52
C GLN A 100 -0.30 0.78 -7.89
N ALA A 101 0.06 -0.50 -8.01
CA ALA A 101 1.43 -0.92 -8.24
C ALA A 101 1.85 -0.83 -9.72
N PHE A 102 0.95 -1.15 -10.65
CA PHE A 102 1.34 -1.34 -12.05
C PHE A 102 0.71 -0.33 -13.01
N VAL A 103 -0.52 0.12 -12.76
CA VAL A 103 -1.23 0.99 -13.71
C VAL A 103 -0.92 2.46 -13.43
N LEU A 104 -1.10 2.92 -12.19
CA LEU A 104 -0.95 4.33 -11.85
C LEU A 104 0.49 4.85 -12.02
N PRO A 105 1.56 4.13 -11.64
CA PRO A 105 2.93 4.58 -11.91
C PRO A 105 3.18 4.76 -13.41
N ALA A 106 2.82 3.78 -14.25
CA ALA A 106 3.01 3.85 -15.69
C ALA A 106 2.23 5.00 -16.36
N LEU A 107 1.05 5.36 -15.83
CA LEU A 107 0.29 6.51 -16.30
C LEU A 107 0.88 7.83 -15.80
N SER A 108 1.43 7.87 -14.60
CA SER A 108 2.03 9.07 -14.00
C SER A 108 3.27 9.55 -14.75
N GLU A 109 4.03 8.64 -15.38
CA GLU A 109 5.14 8.99 -16.27
C GLU A 109 4.70 9.84 -17.45
N LYS A 110 3.49 9.62 -17.97
CA LYS A 110 2.92 10.35 -19.11
C LYS A 110 2.12 11.58 -18.69
N ALA A 111 1.51 11.53 -17.52
CA ALA A 111 0.66 12.59 -16.99
C ALA A 111 0.89 12.73 -15.48
N PRO A 112 1.81 13.61 -15.03
CA PRO A 112 2.21 13.73 -13.61
C PRO A 112 1.02 13.94 -12.65
N ALA A 113 -0.05 14.60 -13.09
CA ALA A 113 -1.27 14.79 -12.29
C ALA A 113 -1.94 13.46 -11.88
N VAL A 114 -1.73 12.37 -12.63
CA VAL A 114 -2.21 11.04 -12.27
C VAL A 114 -1.53 10.52 -10.99
N GLY A 115 -0.33 11.02 -10.66
CA GLY A 115 0.33 10.74 -9.39
C GLY A 115 -0.52 11.09 -8.16
N MET A 116 -1.44 12.06 -8.26
CA MET A 116 -2.39 12.35 -7.18
C MET A 116 -3.35 11.17 -6.93
N LEU A 117 -3.75 10.46 -7.98
CA LEU A 117 -4.60 9.27 -7.86
C LEU A 117 -3.84 8.13 -7.16
N HIS A 118 -2.53 8.02 -7.39
CA HIS A 118 -1.69 7.06 -6.68
C HIS A 118 -1.77 7.28 -5.16
N GLY A 119 -1.64 8.51 -4.68
CA GLY A 119 -1.84 8.84 -3.27
C GLY A 119 -3.25 8.56 -2.77
N ALA A 120 -4.29 8.95 -3.53
CA ALA A 120 -5.69 8.75 -3.15
C ALA A 120 -6.06 7.26 -3.05
N VAL A 121 -5.61 6.43 -4.00
CA VAL A 121 -5.84 4.98 -3.98
C VAL A 121 -5.09 4.32 -2.82
N ALA A 122 -3.87 4.76 -2.49
CA ALA A 122 -3.15 4.27 -1.32
C ALA A 122 -3.93 4.52 -0.02
N LEU A 123 -4.52 5.71 0.15
CA LEU A 123 -5.38 6.04 1.29
C LEU A 123 -6.67 5.20 1.31
N ALA A 124 -7.27 4.92 0.16
CA ALA A 124 -8.43 4.05 0.07
C ALA A 124 -8.09 2.60 0.50
N ILE A 125 -6.96 2.06 0.03
CA ILE A 125 -6.45 0.75 0.47
C ILE A 125 -6.24 0.74 1.99
N LEU A 126 -5.57 1.75 2.54
CA LEU A 126 -5.36 1.88 3.99
C LEU A 126 -6.68 1.88 4.76
N GLY A 127 -7.66 2.66 4.30
CA GLY A 127 -9.00 2.71 4.91
C GLY A 127 -9.69 1.35 4.92
N ILE A 128 -9.64 0.61 3.82
CA ILE A 128 -10.17 -0.76 3.73
C ILE A 128 -9.43 -1.67 4.72
N CYS A 129 -8.10 -1.60 4.76
CA CYS A 129 -7.28 -2.47 5.61
C CYS A 129 -7.51 -2.25 7.11
N ILE A 130 -7.87 -1.03 7.52
CA ILE A 130 -8.25 -0.71 8.90
C ILE A 130 -9.67 -1.19 9.24
N ALA A 131 -10.60 -1.08 8.27
CA ALA A 131 -12.00 -1.43 8.49
C ALA A 131 -12.29 -2.95 8.41
N ALA A 132 -11.66 -3.65 7.48
CA ALA A 132 -11.92 -5.06 7.18
C ALA A 132 -11.74 -6.03 8.37
N PRO A 133 -10.75 -5.88 9.27
CA PRO A 133 -10.61 -6.76 10.43
C PRO A 133 -11.80 -6.74 11.39
N ARG A 134 -12.60 -5.66 11.42
CA ARG A 134 -13.81 -5.56 12.24
C ARG A 134 -14.87 -6.54 11.78
N MET A 135 -15.08 -6.69 10.47
CA MET A 135 -16.03 -7.64 9.89
C MET A 135 -15.76 -9.09 10.34
N ALA A 136 -14.47 -9.46 10.44
CA ALA A 136 -14.10 -10.79 10.90
C ALA A 136 -14.36 -10.98 12.41
N ARG A 137 -14.27 -9.92 13.22
CA ARG A 137 -14.60 -9.96 14.65
C ARG A 137 -16.10 -10.08 14.86
N ASP A 138 -16.88 -9.30 14.14
CA ASP A 138 -18.35 -9.34 14.24
C ASP A 138 -18.89 -10.72 13.83
N ALA A 139 -18.27 -11.36 12.83
CA ALA A 139 -18.60 -12.73 12.44
C ALA A 139 -18.19 -13.79 13.50
N ASP A 140 -17.32 -13.48 14.45
CA ASP A 140 -17.00 -14.35 15.59
C ASP A 140 -17.96 -14.14 16.79
N ALA A 141 -18.49 -12.93 16.95
CA ALA A 141 -19.39 -12.59 18.06
C ALA A 141 -20.80 -13.20 17.94
N GLY A 142 -21.20 -13.62 16.73
CA GLY A 142 -22.55 -14.12 16.46
C GLY A 142 -23.60 -12.98 16.46
N PRO A 143 -24.88 -13.29 16.13
CA PRO A 143 -25.95 -12.31 16.25
C PRO A 143 -26.12 -11.93 17.73
N ALA A 144 -26.17 -10.62 18.03
CA ALA A 144 -26.49 -10.14 19.37
C ALA A 144 -27.82 -10.78 19.80
N ALA A 145 -27.82 -11.43 20.97
CA ALA A 145 -29.05 -11.94 21.54
C ALA A 145 -29.99 -10.74 21.73
N THR A 146 -31.02 -10.65 20.89
CA THR A 146 -32.11 -9.69 21.08
C THR A 146 -32.89 -10.11 22.30
N ALA A 147 -32.64 -9.44 23.41
CA ALA A 147 -33.45 -9.55 24.63
C ALA A 147 -34.76 -8.79 24.46
#